data_ec17a456a1a79ef74ad438f298881a23
#
_entry.id   ec17a456a1a79ef74ad438f298881a23
#
_cell.length_a   1.000
_cell.length_b   1.000
_cell.length_c   1.000
_cell.angle_alpha   90.00
_cell.angle_beta   90.00
_cell.angle_gamma   90.00
#
_symmetry.space_group_name_H-M   'P 1'
#
loop_
_entity.id
_entity.type
_entity.pdbx_description
1 polymer ?
#
loop_
_entity_poly.entity_id
_entity_poly.type
_entity_poly.pdbx_seq_one_letter_code
_entity_poly.pdbx_strand_id
1 'polypeptide(L)'
;MFEAVFHDELGFLSGLVVVAVVVGCAAWGVARRRQAAHAFWWLPLGFALTGVLGVTLALRAGEHGSAVCVINHELTEPLYTTQGQWNLAMFVPVGLFGVLALRRPAAVLAGVLVLPGLIELAQALAPFAAGVCDSADAEINTVGGLLGLGAGLLAVRGRVAWRAWAKPALVFGGVLGVLGAVVLQSAVRLDHVDGTGVRDAHGDERQAAERAVRQAFGGRYRVGAVQIHPGLDGYNGFMSVQFAGGFPAELMWPGGRRLTVEFESTTGQGFAVPGATRPHGAPDAYRIARSYMRAHYPWAESASWHATRPVGKDQGGRGWVTSWRFKERGVTMPRSLDVRIDRAGRLHGLLVDLGPRHLDLPAGLLSARQAEKTVGQRQRKDGAGTRKLRIHALELTTERTKGNRGPWRAVWSVQVTDTECEPVTDTGEEDMWGAGSCEPSVTLVDAATGRVVL
;
A
#
# COMPACT_ATOMS: atom_id res chain seq x y z
N MET A 1 -6.13 -4.21 19.24
CA MET A 1 -6.53 -4.63 17.89
C MET A 1 -7.49 -3.65 17.25
N PHE A 2 -8.68 -3.41 17.76
CA PHE A 2 -9.63 -2.43 17.22
C PHE A 2 -9.03 -1.00 17.16
N GLU A 3 -8.38 -0.54 18.22
CA GLU A 3 -7.69 0.76 18.25
C GLU A 3 -6.57 0.91 17.18
N ALA A 4 -5.90 -0.17 16.82
CA ALA A 4 -4.81 -0.11 15.85
C ALA A 4 -5.27 0.05 14.39
N VAL A 5 -6.49 -0.37 14.08
CA VAL A 5 -7.06 -0.31 12.72
C VAL A 5 -7.90 0.95 12.53
N PHE A 6 -8.53 1.48 13.61
CA PHE A 6 -9.56 2.50 13.51
C PHE A 6 -9.31 3.75 14.39
N HIS A 7 -8.08 3.94 14.91
CA HIS A 7 -7.81 5.00 15.87
C HIS A 7 -8.11 6.41 15.34
N ASP A 8 -7.75 6.66 14.09
CA ASP A 8 -7.93 7.99 13.47
C ASP A 8 -9.32 8.16 12.84
N GLU A 9 -10.10 7.08 12.73
CA GLU A 9 -11.41 7.03 12.10
C GLU A 9 -12.57 6.96 13.11
N LEU A 10 -12.31 7.18 14.39
CA LEU A 10 -13.35 7.11 15.43
C LEU A 10 -14.53 8.05 15.19
N GLY A 11 -14.28 9.22 14.61
CA GLY A 11 -15.32 10.17 14.21
C GLY A 11 -16.22 9.62 13.10
N PHE A 12 -15.61 9.05 12.07
CA PHE A 12 -16.32 8.40 10.98
C PHE A 12 -17.12 7.19 11.47
N LEU A 13 -16.51 6.30 12.25
CA LEU A 13 -17.17 5.09 12.78
C LEU A 13 -18.36 5.44 13.68
N SER A 14 -18.22 6.44 14.55
CA SER A 14 -19.34 6.89 15.38
C SER A 14 -20.49 7.45 14.55
N GLY A 15 -20.18 8.24 13.52
CA GLY A 15 -21.17 8.72 12.54
C GLY A 15 -21.84 7.57 11.79
N LEU A 16 -21.06 6.59 11.31
CA LEU A 16 -21.56 5.41 10.62
C LEU A 16 -22.51 4.59 11.51
N VAL A 17 -22.18 4.40 12.79
CA VAL A 17 -23.05 3.70 13.74
C VAL A 17 -24.40 4.44 13.89
N VAL A 18 -24.40 5.76 14.00
CA VAL A 18 -25.63 6.55 14.06
C VAL A 18 -26.46 6.36 12.79
N VAL A 19 -25.84 6.46 11.62
CA VAL A 19 -26.54 6.24 10.34
C VAL A 19 -27.08 4.81 10.25
N ALA A 20 -26.30 3.80 10.64
CA ALA A 20 -26.73 2.40 10.62
C ALA A 20 -27.92 2.15 11.56
N VAL A 21 -27.96 2.77 12.73
CA VAL A 21 -29.10 2.72 13.65
C VAL A 21 -30.34 3.37 13.01
N VAL A 22 -30.20 4.55 12.44
CA VAL A 22 -31.31 5.27 11.77
C VAL A 22 -31.88 4.43 10.62
N VAL A 23 -31.01 3.89 9.74
CA VAL A 23 -31.44 3.04 8.60
C VAL A 23 -32.09 1.75 9.11
N GLY A 24 -31.51 1.10 10.14
CA GLY A 24 -32.12 -0.08 10.75
C GLY A 24 -33.50 0.19 11.34
N CYS A 25 -33.66 1.29 12.06
CA CYS A 25 -34.96 1.72 12.60
C CYS A 25 -35.96 2.04 11.49
N ALA A 26 -35.54 2.70 10.42
CA ALA A 26 -36.38 2.99 9.26
C ALA A 26 -36.82 1.69 8.56
N ALA A 27 -35.90 0.74 8.34
CA ALA A 27 -36.22 -0.56 7.77
C ALA A 27 -37.22 -1.33 8.62
N TRP A 28 -37.04 -1.36 9.92
CA TRP A 28 -37.97 -1.94 10.87
C TRP A 28 -39.35 -1.22 10.81
N GLY A 29 -39.40 0.11 10.83
CA GLY A 29 -40.63 0.90 10.74
C GLY A 29 -41.42 0.62 9.47
N VAL A 30 -40.74 0.55 8.31
CA VAL A 30 -41.36 0.18 7.03
C VAL A 30 -41.91 -1.26 7.06
N ALA A 31 -41.09 -2.21 7.55
CA ALA A 31 -41.53 -3.60 7.65
C ALA A 31 -42.72 -3.76 8.58
N ARG A 32 -42.76 -3.03 9.72
CA ARG A 32 -43.91 -3.00 10.64
C ARG A 32 -45.15 -2.41 10.00
N ARG A 33 -45.05 -1.29 9.27
CA ARG A 33 -46.15 -0.68 8.54
C ARG A 33 -46.72 -1.61 7.48
N ARG A 34 -45.86 -2.42 6.83
CA ARG A 34 -46.29 -3.44 5.85
C ARG A 34 -46.75 -4.75 6.51
N GLN A 35 -46.88 -4.78 7.84
CA GLN A 35 -47.31 -5.95 8.62
C GLN A 35 -46.47 -7.21 8.35
N ALA A 36 -45.15 -7.03 8.09
CA ALA A 36 -44.26 -8.15 7.88
C ALA A 36 -44.15 -9.00 9.15
N ALA A 37 -44.33 -10.32 9.04
CA ALA A 37 -44.38 -11.25 10.18
C ALA A 37 -43.09 -11.24 11.05
N HIS A 38 -42.00 -10.79 10.48
CA HIS A 38 -40.68 -10.79 11.13
C HIS A 38 -40.04 -9.38 11.09
N ALA A 39 -40.88 -8.32 11.23
CA ALA A 39 -40.43 -6.93 11.11
C ALA A 39 -39.24 -6.55 11.99
N PHE A 40 -39.13 -7.10 13.19
CA PHE A 40 -38.03 -6.80 14.11
C PHE A 40 -36.65 -7.08 13.51
N TRP A 41 -36.48 -8.16 12.73
CA TRP A 41 -35.20 -8.55 12.15
C TRP A 41 -34.71 -7.65 11.03
N TRP A 42 -35.58 -6.75 10.51
CA TRP A 42 -35.17 -5.74 9.54
C TRP A 42 -34.27 -4.65 10.16
N LEU A 43 -34.39 -4.42 11.48
CA LEU A 43 -33.52 -3.49 12.18
C LEU A 43 -32.04 -3.93 12.13
N PRO A 44 -31.66 -5.12 12.65
CA PRO A 44 -30.28 -5.57 12.61
C PRO A 44 -29.79 -5.86 11.16
N LEU A 45 -30.68 -6.24 10.23
CA LEU A 45 -30.31 -6.38 8.83
C LEU A 45 -29.92 -5.02 8.22
N GLY A 46 -30.76 -3.99 8.41
CA GLY A 46 -30.47 -2.63 7.93
C GLY A 46 -29.20 -2.07 8.55
N PHE A 47 -28.98 -2.31 9.86
CA PHE A 47 -27.77 -1.94 10.55
C PHE A 47 -26.53 -2.62 9.93
N ALA A 48 -26.57 -3.95 9.74
CA ALA A 48 -25.45 -4.73 9.19
C ALA A 48 -25.12 -4.31 7.75
N LEU A 49 -26.11 -4.15 6.89
CA LEU A 49 -25.91 -3.69 5.50
C LEU A 49 -25.30 -2.29 5.44
N THR A 50 -25.79 -1.36 6.26
CA THR A 50 -25.23 0.00 6.33
C THR A 50 -23.79 -0.03 6.85
N GLY A 51 -23.51 -0.85 7.87
CA GLY A 51 -22.17 -1.03 8.41
C GLY A 51 -21.20 -1.56 7.35
N VAL A 52 -21.57 -2.62 6.65
CA VAL A 52 -20.76 -3.20 5.56
C VAL A 52 -20.49 -2.15 4.49
N LEU A 53 -21.54 -1.54 3.91
CA LEU A 53 -21.38 -0.56 2.83
C LEU A 53 -20.57 0.67 3.26
N GLY A 54 -20.76 1.15 4.51
CA GLY A 54 -20.03 2.28 5.03
C GLY A 54 -18.55 1.98 5.24
N VAL A 55 -18.22 0.82 5.81
CA VAL A 55 -16.82 0.42 6.04
C VAL A 55 -16.11 0.13 4.72
N THR A 56 -16.76 -0.56 3.78
CA THR A 56 -16.10 -0.97 2.53
C THR A 56 -15.98 0.14 1.49
N LEU A 57 -16.92 1.10 1.46
CA LEU A 57 -16.96 2.12 0.41
C LEU A 57 -16.57 3.53 0.87
N ALA A 58 -16.54 3.82 2.18
CA ALA A 58 -16.36 5.17 2.67
C ALA A 58 -15.28 5.35 3.76
N LEU A 59 -14.74 4.26 4.32
CA LEU A 59 -13.80 4.35 5.46
C LEU A 59 -12.43 4.91 5.10
N ARG A 60 -12.00 4.82 3.86
CA ARG A 60 -10.68 5.29 3.42
C ARG A 60 -10.81 6.30 2.30
N ALA A 61 -10.49 7.55 2.57
CA ALA A 61 -10.17 8.53 1.54
C ALA A 61 -8.75 8.21 1.01
N GLY A 62 -8.65 7.27 0.09
CA GLY A 62 -7.40 6.85 -0.56
C GLY A 62 -7.53 6.91 -2.08
N GLU A 63 -6.66 6.25 -2.80
CA GLU A 63 -6.69 6.18 -4.26
C GLU A 63 -8.07 5.78 -4.76
N HIS A 64 -8.67 6.66 -5.54
CA HIS A 64 -10.02 6.50 -6.07
C HIS A 64 -9.94 5.77 -7.40
N GLY A 65 -10.77 4.73 -7.56
CA GLY A 65 -11.10 4.07 -8.82
C GLY A 65 -9.95 3.90 -9.80
N SER A 66 -9.00 3.01 -9.51
CA SER A 66 -7.85 2.75 -10.40
C SER A 66 -8.24 2.06 -11.71
N ALA A 67 -9.52 1.67 -11.88
CA ALA A 67 -10.01 0.79 -12.94
C ALA A 67 -9.19 -0.51 -13.08
N VAL A 68 -8.58 -0.96 -11.99
CA VAL A 68 -7.81 -2.21 -11.88
C VAL A 68 -8.44 -3.09 -10.81
N CYS A 69 -8.52 -4.40 -11.05
CA CYS A 69 -8.93 -5.39 -10.08
C CYS A 69 -7.90 -6.51 -10.00
N VAL A 70 -7.46 -6.83 -8.81
CA VAL A 70 -6.56 -7.94 -8.55
C VAL A 70 -7.37 -9.22 -8.47
N ILE A 71 -7.02 -10.20 -9.30
CA ILE A 71 -7.57 -11.55 -9.24
C ILE A 71 -6.56 -12.44 -8.52
N ASN A 72 -6.81 -12.68 -7.25
CA ASN A 72 -5.95 -13.51 -6.41
C ASN A 72 -6.40 -14.97 -6.46
N HIS A 73 -5.50 -15.87 -6.81
CA HIS A 73 -5.79 -17.31 -6.90
C HIS A 73 -5.55 -18.05 -5.57
N GLU A 74 -5.01 -17.39 -4.54
CA GLU A 74 -4.82 -17.96 -3.20
C GLU A 74 -6.00 -17.64 -2.28
N LEU A 75 -7.00 -18.52 -2.28
CA LEU A 75 -8.28 -18.34 -1.56
C LEU A 75 -8.13 -18.21 -0.03
N THR A 76 -7.04 -18.72 0.55
CA THR A 76 -6.86 -18.74 2.00
C THR A 76 -6.12 -17.51 2.52
N GLU A 77 -5.51 -16.74 1.64
CA GLU A 77 -4.68 -15.59 2.00
C GLU A 77 -5.39 -14.57 2.91
N PRO A 78 -6.67 -14.19 2.67
CA PRO A 78 -7.36 -13.23 3.53
C PRO A 78 -7.48 -13.66 4.98
N LEU A 79 -7.42 -14.97 5.26
CA LEU A 79 -7.48 -15.47 6.64
C LEU A 79 -6.22 -15.16 7.46
N TYR A 80 -5.10 -14.85 6.80
CA TYR A 80 -3.83 -14.50 7.44
C TYR A 80 -3.67 -13.02 7.73
N THR A 81 -4.67 -12.21 7.37
CA THR A 81 -4.70 -10.77 7.65
C THR A 81 -5.86 -10.43 8.58
N THR A 82 -5.65 -9.46 9.45
CA THR A 82 -6.72 -8.92 10.32
C THR A 82 -7.85 -8.31 9.46
N GLN A 83 -7.52 -7.69 8.34
CA GLN A 83 -8.50 -7.12 7.41
C GLN A 83 -9.43 -8.20 6.85
N GLY A 84 -8.89 -9.28 6.30
CA GLY A 84 -9.70 -10.36 5.73
C GLY A 84 -10.56 -11.06 6.78
N GLN A 85 -10.06 -11.23 8.03
CA GLN A 85 -10.85 -11.76 9.14
C GLN A 85 -12.05 -10.85 9.47
N TRP A 86 -11.86 -9.51 9.45
CA TRP A 86 -12.95 -8.55 9.63
C TRP A 86 -13.95 -8.58 8.46
N ASN A 87 -13.47 -8.70 7.23
CA ASN A 87 -14.31 -8.83 6.04
C ASN A 87 -15.25 -10.04 6.18
N LEU A 88 -14.71 -11.20 6.53
CA LEU A 88 -15.50 -12.39 6.84
C LEU A 88 -16.55 -12.12 7.94
N ALA A 89 -16.11 -11.56 9.07
CA ALA A 89 -16.96 -11.35 10.23
C ALA A 89 -18.11 -10.37 9.97
N MET A 90 -17.88 -9.32 9.16
CA MET A 90 -18.91 -8.31 8.83
C MET A 90 -20.05 -8.87 7.98
N PHE A 91 -19.80 -9.88 7.14
CA PHE A 91 -20.83 -10.46 6.29
C PHE A 91 -21.66 -11.54 6.97
N VAL A 92 -21.18 -12.13 8.07
CA VAL A 92 -21.98 -13.09 8.88
C VAL A 92 -23.32 -12.52 9.33
N PRO A 93 -23.41 -11.31 9.91
CA PRO A 93 -24.68 -10.68 10.26
C PRO A 93 -25.61 -10.46 9.06
N VAL A 94 -25.08 -10.15 7.89
CA VAL A 94 -25.87 -9.92 6.68
C VAL A 94 -26.63 -11.20 6.27
N GLY A 95 -25.92 -12.33 6.20
CA GLY A 95 -26.53 -13.63 5.91
C GLY A 95 -27.54 -14.07 6.98
N LEU A 96 -27.14 -13.97 8.26
CA LEU A 96 -27.97 -14.36 9.40
C LEU A 96 -29.28 -13.55 9.45
N PHE A 97 -29.19 -12.23 9.53
CA PHE A 97 -30.37 -11.38 9.66
C PHE A 97 -31.16 -11.34 8.36
N GLY A 98 -30.54 -11.54 7.21
CA GLY A 98 -31.22 -11.72 5.93
C GLY A 98 -32.20 -12.89 5.98
N VAL A 99 -31.80 -14.06 6.48
CA VAL A 99 -32.69 -15.23 6.64
C VAL A 99 -33.77 -14.95 7.69
N LEU A 100 -33.43 -14.35 8.82
CA LEU A 100 -34.38 -14.06 9.90
C LEU A 100 -35.47 -13.06 9.48
N ALA A 101 -35.10 -12.04 8.70
CA ALA A 101 -36.00 -10.98 8.23
C ALA A 101 -36.86 -11.44 7.06
N LEU A 102 -36.24 -12.05 6.03
CA LEU A 102 -36.91 -12.36 4.76
C LEU A 102 -37.60 -13.72 4.78
N ARG A 103 -37.11 -14.68 5.53
CA ARG A 103 -37.57 -16.09 5.49
C ARG A 103 -37.53 -16.72 4.09
N ARG A 104 -36.69 -16.20 3.20
CA ARG A 104 -36.53 -16.57 1.79
C ARG A 104 -35.07 -16.87 1.48
N PRO A 105 -34.56 -18.05 1.83
CA PRO A 105 -33.12 -18.36 1.75
C PRO A 105 -32.55 -18.18 0.35
N ALA A 106 -33.31 -18.49 -0.70
CA ALA A 106 -32.85 -18.30 -2.08
C ALA A 106 -32.56 -16.84 -2.42
N ALA A 107 -33.36 -15.89 -1.91
CA ALA A 107 -33.11 -14.47 -2.12
C ALA A 107 -31.89 -13.98 -1.32
N VAL A 108 -31.73 -14.50 -0.08
CA VAL A 108 -30.54 -14.18 0.75
C VAL A 108 -29.28 -14.75 0.10
N LEU A 109 -29.33 -15.98 -0.40
CA LEU A 109 -28.20 -16.61 -1.10
C LEU A 109 -27.80 -15.79 -2.34
N ALA A 110 -28.76 -15.37 -3.18
CA ALA A 110 -28.47 -14.53 -4.32
C ALA A 110 -27.83 -13.18 -3.89
N GLY A 111 -28.33 -12.56 -2.81
CA GLY A 111 -27.76 -11.34 -2.26
C GLY A 111 -26.33 -11.52 -1.75
N VAL A 112 -26.07 -12.60 -1.03
CA VAL A 112 -24.74 -12.93 -0.48
C VAL A 112 -23.72 -13.22 -1.59
N LEU A 113 -24.14 -13.85 -2.70
CA LEU A 113 -23.24 -14.13 -3.82
C LEU A 113 -22.96 -12.89 -4.69
N VAL A 114 -23.91 -11.97 -4.80
CA VAL A 114 -23.80 -10.82 -5.72
C VAL A 114 -23.25 -9.58 -5.03
N LEU A 115 -23.64 -9.31 -3.77
CA LEU A 115 -23.29 -8.08 -3.06
C LEU A 115 -21.77 -7.87 -2.92
N PRO A 116 -20.95 -8.88 -2.53
CA PRO A 116 -19.50 -8.69 -2.47
C PRO A 116 -18.91 -8.26 -3.80
N GLY A 117 -19.24 -8.95 -4.89
CA GLY A 117 -18.77 -8.59 -6.22
C GLY A 117 -19.18 -7.20 -6.69
N LEU A 118 -20.38 -6.72 -6.29
CA LEU A 118 -20.82 -5.35 -6.57
C LEU A 118 -20.03 -4.31 -5.75
N ILE A 119 -19.62 -4.65 -4.54
CA ILE A 119 -18.76 -3.79 -3.71
C ILE A 119 -17.41 -3.64 -4.39
N GLU A 120 -16.75 -4.74 -4.78
CA GLU A 120 -15.46 -4.70 -5.47
C GLU A 120 -15.55 -3.93 -6.80
N LEU A 121 -16.61 -4.14 -7.56
CA LEU A 121 -16.83 -3.37 -8.78
C LEU A 121 -17.02 -1.87 -8.51
N ALA A 122 -17.69 -1.51 -7.42
CA ALA A 122 -17.83 -0.12 -7.01
C ALA A 122 -16.46 0.47 -6.59
N GLN A 123 -15.61 -0.28 -5.89
CA GLN A 123 -14.27 0.15 -5.54
C GLN A 123 -13.38 0.35 -6.77
N ALA A 124 -13.53 -0.50 -7.80
CA ALA A 124 -12.79 -0.33 -9.05
C ALA A 124 -13.19 0.93 -9.84
N LEU A 125 -14.49 1.28 -9.86
CA LEU A 125 -15.03 2.23 -10.83
C LEU A 125 -15.57 3.53 -10.22
N ALA A 126 -16.05 3.50 -8.97
CA ALA A 126 -16.73 4.66 -8.41
C ALA A 126 -15.72 5.66 -7.80
N PRO A 127 -15.71 6.93 -8.24
CA PRO A 127 -14.76 7.93 -7.76
C PRO A 127 -14.93 8.31 -6.28
N PHE A 128 -16.02 7.89 -5.66
CA PHE A 128 -16.31 8.09 -4.23
C PHE A 128 -16.00 6.85 -3.39
N ALA A 129 -15.77 5.70 -4.02
CA ALA A 129 -15.49 4.46 -3.30
C ALA A 129 -14.01 4.40 -2.94
N ALA A 130 -13.75 4.15 -1.68
CA ALA A 130 -12.42 3.91 -1.16
C ALA A 130 -12.08 2.42 -1.26
N GLY A 131 -10.80 2.12 -1.47
CA GLY A 131 -10.31 0.73 -1.52
C GLY A 131 -9.82 0.31 -2.90
N VAL A 132 -9.25 -0.86 -2.95
CA VAL A 132 -8.75 -1.51 -4.16
C VAL A 132 -9.61 -2.74 -4.41
N CYS A 133 -10.04 -2.95 -5.66
CA CYS A 133 -10.77 -4.14 -6.05
C CYS A 133 -9.88 -5.39 -5.93
N ASP A 134 -10.30 -6.35 -5.10
CA ASP A 134 -9.61 -7.63 -4.89
C ASP A 134 -10.61 -8.79 -4.86
N SER A 135 -10.39 -9.81 -5.70
CA SER A 135 -11.24 -11.00 -5.71
C SER A 135 -11.23 -11.75 -4.38
N ALA A 136 -10.10 -11.73 -3.65
CA ALA A 136 -9.99 -12.38 -2.35
C ALA A 136 -10.92 -11.75 -1.30
N ASP A 137 -11.13 -10.43 -1.33
CA ASP A 137 -12.09 -9.75 -0.47
C ASP A 137 -13.54 -10.14 -0.83
N ALA A 138 -13.88 -10.24 -2.13
CA ALA A 138 -15.19 -10.73 -2.56
C ALA A 138 -15.46 -12.17 -2.10
N GLU A 139 -14.47 -13.03 -2.18
CA GLU A 139 -14.57 -14.44 -1.80
C GLU A 139 -14.78 -14.60 -0.30
N ILE A 140 -13.96 -13.95 0.53
CA ILE A 140 -14.04 -14.06 1.98
C ILE A 140 -15.34 -13.44 2.53
N ASN A 141 -15.82 -12.35 1.93
CA ASN A 141 -17.10 -11.73 2.22
C ASN A 141 -18.26 -12.67 1.88
N THR A 142 -18.17 -13.36 0.75
CA THR A 142 -19.14 -14.39 0.34
C THR A 142 -19.16 -15.53 1.35
N VAL A 143 -18.01 -16.04 1.77
CA VAL A 143 -17.90 -17.10 2.79
C VAL A 143 -18.55 -16.65 4.10
N GLY A 144 -18.28 -15.43 4.57
CA GLY A 144 -18.91 -14.85 5.76
C GLY A 144 -20.44 -14.82 5.65
N GLY A 145 -20.95 -14.35 4.51
CA GLY A 145 -22.37 -14.31 4.23
C GLY A 145 -23.03 -15.71 4.18
N LEU A 146 -22.34 -16.71 3.61
CA LEU A 146 -22.81 -18.10 3.59
C LEU A 146 -22.84 -18.71 4.99
N LEU A 147 -21.82 -18.46 5.82
CA LEU A 147 -21.83 -18.88 7.23
C LEU A 147 -23.02 -18.28 8.00
N GLY A 148 -23.27 -16.97 7.79
CA GLY A 148 -24.43 -16.29 8.35
C GLY A 148 -25.74 -16.85 7.87
N LEU A 149 -25.88 -17.14 6.57
CA LEU A 149 -27.05 -17.81 5.99
C LEU A 149 -27.29 -19.17 6.63
N GLY A 150 -26.23 -19.99 6.78
CA GLY A 150 -26.29 -21.29 7.45
C GLY A 150 -26.77 -21.17 8.90
N ALA A 151 -26.21 -20.24 9.67
CA ALA A 151 -26.62 -19.95 11.04
C ALA A 151 -28.09 -19.50 11.10
N GLY A 152 -28.53 -18.65 10.18
CA GLY A 152 -29.91 -18.23 10.07
C GLY A 152 -30.88 -19.38 9.77
N LEU A 153 -30.50 -20.29 8.89
CA LEU A 153 -31.29 -21.50 8.57
C LEU A 153 -31.44 -22.41 9.81
N LEU A 154 -30.39 -22.62 10.56
CA LEU A 154 -30.41 -23.38 11.82
C LEU A 154 -31.32 -22.71 12.84
N ALA A 155 -31.28 -21.39 12.97
CA ALA A 155 -32.09 -20.62 13.91
C ALA A 155 -33.60 -20.71 13.60
N VAL A 156 -33.97 -20.78 12.31
CA VAL A 156 -35.39 -20.85 11.90
C VAL A 156 -35.94 -22.27 11.84
N ARG A 157 -35.14 -23.31 12.07
CA ARG A 157 -35.55 -24.73 12.20
C ARG A 157 -36.47 -25.21 11.09
N GLY A 158 -36.10 -24.96 9.83
CA GLY A 158 -36.80 -25.47 8.65
C GLY A 158 -38.09 -24.73 8.28
N ARG A 159 -38.53 -23.71 9.00
CA ARG A 159 -39.71 -22.88 8.69
C ARG A 159 -39.43 -21.82 7.62
N VAL A 160 -38.93 -22.25 6.45
CA VAL A 160 -38.51 -21.37 5.36
C VAL A 160 -39.08 -21.78 4.02
N ALA A 161 -39.41 -20.82 3.19
CA ALA A 161 -39.95 -21.07 1.89
C ALA A 161 -38.85 -21.10 0.81
N TRP A 162 -38.12 -22.20 0.68
CA TRP A 162 -37.05 -22.34 -0.31
C TRP A 162 -37.49 -22.09 -1.75
N ARG A 163 -38.67 -22.63 -2.15
CA ARG A 163 -39.17 -22.50 -3.50
C ARG A 163 -39.78 -21.13 -3.77
N ALA A 164 -40.26 -20.46 -2.72
CA ALA A 164 -40.75 -19.10 -2.85
C ALA A 164 -39.60 -18.17 -3.17
N TRP A 165 -39.68 -17.43 -4.26
CA TRP A 165 -38.67 -16.51 -4.74
C TRP A 165 -37.40 -17.14 -5.33
N ALA A 166 -37.29 -18.46 -5.43
CA ALA A 166 -36.11 -19.11 -6.05
C ALA A 166 -35.93 -18.62 -7.50
N LYS A 167 -37.01 -18.66 -8.31
CA LYS A 167 -36.93 -18.20 -9.70
C LYS A 167 -36.59 -16.69 -9.82
N PRO A 168 -37.31 -15.75 -9.17
CA PRO A 168 -36.98 -14.34 -9.28
C PRO A 168 -35.59 -14.03 -8.65
N ALA A 169 -35.17 -14.70 -7.59
CA ALA A 169 -33.83 -14.52 -7.02
C ALA A 169 -32.72 -14.97 -7.97
N LEU A 170 -32.91 -16.13 -8.63
CA LEU A 170 -31.95 -16.62 -9.62
C LEU A 170 -31.90 -15.74 -10.86
N VAL A 171 -33.07 -15.27 -11.36
CA VAL A 171 -33.09 -14.37 -12.51
C VAL A 171 -32.45 -13.04 -12.17
N PHE A 172 -32.84 -12.40 -11.07
CA PHE A 172 -32.30 -11.10 -10.67
C PHE A 172 -30.83 -11.18 -10.32
N GLY A 173 -30.43 -12.16 -9.50
CA GLY A 173 -29.03 -12.38 -9.15
C GLY A 173 -28.18 -12.74 -10.37
N GLY A 174 -28.71 -13.58 -11.27
CA GLY A 174 -28.05 -13.93 -12.52
C GLY A 174 -27.87 -12.73 -13.46
N VAL A 175 -28.88 -11.90 -13.61
CA VAL A 175 -28.80 -10.67 -14.43
C VAL A 175 -27.75 -9.71 -13.85
N LEU A 176 -27.77 -9.46 -12.53
CA LEU A 176 -26.78 -8.59 -11.89
C LEU A 176 -25.38 -9.18 -11.99
N GLY A 177 -25.22 -10.49 -11.80
CA GLY A 177 -23.94 -11.16 -11.96
C GLY A 177 -23.38 -11.07 -13.38
N VAL A 178 -24.22 -11.29 -14.39
CA VAL A 178 -23.82 -11.15 -15.81
C VAL A 178 -23.46 -9.70 -16.14
N LEU A 179 -24.30 -8.75 -15.74
CA LEU A 179 -24.01 -7.33 -15.96
C LEU A 179 -22.71 -6.90 -15.26
N GLY A 180 -22.53 -7.31 -14.00
CA GLY A 180 -21.30 -7.05 -13.27
C GLY A 180 -20.07 -7.65 -13.95
N ALA A 181 -20.14 -8.89 -14.43
CA ALA A 181 -19.05 -9.53 -15.16
C ALA A 181 -18.73 -8.83 -16.49
N VAL A 182 -19.76 -8.40 -17.23
CA VAL A 182 -19.57 -7.63 -18.48
C VAL A 182 -18.88 -6.30 -18.19
N VAL A 183 -19.33 -5.57 -17.17
CA VAL A 183 -18.72 -4.30 -16.78
C VAL A 183 -17.28 -4.52 -16.31
N LEU A 184 -17.02 -5.53 -15.48
CA LEU A 184 -15.70 -5.88 -15.01
C LEU A 184 -14.73 -6.16 -16.17
N GLN A 185 -15.17 -6.97 -17.16
CA GLN A 185 -14.33 -7.29 -18.32
C GLN A 185 -14.14 -6.14 -19.30
N SER A 186 -15.08 -5.20 -19.38
CA SER A 186 -15.05 -4.12 -20.37
C SER A 186 -14.44 -2.81 -19.87
N ALA A 187 -14.52 -2.56 -18.56
CA ALA A 187 -14.15 -1.29 -17.95
C ALA A 187 -13.04 -1.39 -16.91
N VAL A 188 -12.62 -2.62 -16.54
CA VAL A 188 -11.63 -2.85 -15.49
C VAL A 188 -10.51 -3.73 -16.04
N ARG A 189 -9.26 -3.35 -15.78
CA ARG A 189 -8.10 -4.18 -16.06
C ARG A 189 -7.99 -5.25 -14.98
N LEU A 190 -7.81 -6.50 -15.38
CA LEU A 190 -7.66 -7.63 -14.46
C LEU A 190 -6.17 -8.00 -14.36
N ASP A 191 -5.61 -7.89 -13.16
CA ASP A 191 -4.24 -8.32 -12.85
C ASP A 191 -4.32 -9.63 -12.05
N HIS A 192 -3.82 -10.72 -12.65
CA HIS A 192 -3.84 -12.05 -12.05
C HIS A 192 -2.58 -12.28 -11.19
N VAL A 193 -2.78 -12.72 -9.94
CA VAL A 193 -1.69 -13.05 -9.01
C VAL A 193 -1.93 -14.44 -8.39
N ASP A 194 -0.85 -15.20 -8.20
CA ASP A 194 -0.88 -16.52 -7.52
C ASP A 194 -0.69 -16.38 -6.00
N GLY A 195 -1.34 -15.40 -5.43
CA GLY A 195 -1.17 -14.99 -4.04
C GLY A 195 -0.23 -13.80 -3.90
N THR A 196 -0.56 -12.90 -3.00
CA THR A 196 0.33 -11.77 -2.62
C THR A 196 1.28 -12.19 -1.50
N GLY A 197 0.95 -13.29 -0.79
CA GLY A 197 1.65 -13.77 0.40
C GLY A 197 1.64 -12.76 1.56
N VAL A 198 0.76 -11.76 1.49
CA VAL A 198 0.62 -10.75 2.53
C VAL A 198 -0.01 -11.36 3.77
N ARG A 199 0.62 -11.10 4.93
CA ARG A 199 0.12 -11.55 6.22
C ARG A 199 0.46 -10.58 7.33
N ASP A 200 -0.25 -10.67 8.44
CA ASP A 200 0.09 -9.91 9.63
C ASP A 200 1.42 -10.40 10.23
N ALA A 201 2.21 -9.45 10.74
CA ALA A 201 3.45 -9.76 11.44
C ALA A 201 3.20 -10.17 12.88
N HIS A 202 3.89 -11.20 13.36
CA HIS A 202 3.77 -11.72 14.72
C HIS A 202 5.12 -11.86 15.40
N GLY A 203 5.13 -11.92 16.74
CA GLY A 203 6.32 -12.23 17.53
C GLY A 203 7.50 -11.32 17.21
N ASP A 204 8.61 -11.92 16.76
CA ASP A 204 9.87 -11.22 16.49
C ASP A 204 9.79 -10.22 15.35
N GLU A 205 8.91 -10.45 14.39
CA GLU A 205 8.67 -9.58 13.24
C GLU A 205 8.09 -8.24 13.71
N ARG A 206 7.00 -8.32 14.47
CA ARG A 206 6.37 -7.14 15.06
C ARG A 206 7.33 -6.39 15.99
N GLN A 207 8.09 -7.12 16.81
CA GLN A 207 9.11 -6.51 17.67
C GLN A 207 10.21 -5.80 16.86
N ALA A 208 10.59 -6.33 15.68
CA ALA A 208 11.55 -5.66 14.81
C ALA A 208 11.02 -4.31 14.30
N ALA A 209 9.76 -4.27 13.87
CA ALA A 209 9.10 -3.02 13.47
C ALA A 209 9.02 -2.02 14.64
N GLU A 210 8.61 -2.48 15.83
CA GLU A 210 8.54 -1.64 17.04
C GLU A 210 9.91 -1.09 17.44
N ARG A 211 10.97 -1.87 17.33
CA ARG A 211 12.34 -1.39 17.60
C ARG A 211 12.77 -0.33 16.59
N ALA A 212 12.50 -0.54 15.30
CA ALA A 212 12.84 0.41 14.25
C ALA A 212 12.12 1.76 14.42
N VAL A 213 10.80 1.74 14.69
CA VAL A 213 10.00 2.93 14.94
C VAL A 213 10.45 3.64 16.23
N ARG A 214 10.73 2.89 17.29
CA ARG A 214 11.22 3.44 18.55
C ARG A 214 12.60 4.08 18.39
N GLN A 215 13.49 3.51 17.62
CA GLN A 215 14.78 4.12 17.29
C GLN A 215 14.59 5.41 16.51
N ALA A 216 13.69 5.43 15.52
CA ALA A 216 13.45 6.61 14.69
C ALA A 216 12.76 7.75 15.45
N PHE A 217 11.82 7.46 16.34
CA PHE A 217 10.91 8.47 16.90
C PHE A 217 10.81 8.44 18.42
N GLY A 218 11.62 7.64 19.10
CA GLY A 218 11.46 7.41 20.54
C GLY A 218 10.13 6.73 20.86
N GLY A 219 9.50 7.11 21.96
CA GLY A 219 8.18 6.60 22.39
C GLY A 219 6.97 7.38 21.84
N ARG A 220 7.18 8.29 20.86
CA ARG A 220 6.13 9.19 20.40
C ARG A 220 5.02 8.51 19.61
N TYR A 221 5.36 7.51 18.81
CA TYR A 221 4.41 6.76 18.00
C TYR A 221 4.25 5.33 18.49
N ARG A 222 2.99 4.88 18.56
CA ARG A 222 2.67 3.47 18.79
C ARG A 222 2.53 2.78 17.45
N VAL A 223 3.12 1.61 17.33
CA VAL A 223 2.98 0.76 16.14
C VAL A 223 1.58 0.14 16.14
N GLY A 224 0.83 0.37 15.09
CA GLY A 224 -0.48 -0.20 14.82
C GLY A 224 -0.41 -1.55 14.10
N ALA A 225 -1.01 -1.65 12.92
CA ALA A 225 -0.91 -2.82 12.07
C ALA A 225 0.50 -2.95 11.48
N VAL A 226 0.99 -4.19 11.39
CA VAL A 226 2.23 -4.53 10.70
C VAL A 226 1.94 -5.70 9.78
N GLN A 227 2.09 -5.50 8.48
CA GLN A 227 1.89 -6.52 7.46
C GLN A 227 3.20 -6.84 6.77
N ILE A 228 3.43 -8.12 6.50
CA ILE A 228 4.58 -8.60 5.75
C ILE A 228 4.16 -8.78 4.31
N HIS A 229 4.90 -8.15 3.42
CA HIS A 229 4.85 -8.34 1.99
C HIS A 229 6.07 -9.16 1.59
N PRO A 230 5.89 -10.40 1.12
CA PRO A 230 7.01 -11.24 0.70
C PRO A 230 7.69 -10.63 -0.52
N GLY A 231 8.98 -10.87 -0.65
CA GLY A 231 9.71 -10.46 -1.85
C GLY A 231 9.44 -11.44 -2.99
N LEU A 232 9.27 -10.91 -4.18
CA LEU A 232 9.13 -11.67 -5.43
C LEU A 232 10.52 -11.96 -6.02
N ASP A 233 10.67 -13.09 -6.70
CA ASP A 233 11.84 -13.45 -7.52
C ASP A 233 13.20 -13.31 -6.84
N GLY A 234 13.26 -13.62 -5.55
CA GLY A 234 14.50 -13.57 -4.77
C GLY A 234 14.85 -12.20 -4.18
N TYR A 235 14.03 -11.19 -4.41
CA TYR A 235 14.12 -9.90 -3.71
C TYR A 235 13.69 -10.03 -2.24
N ASN A 236 14.19 -9.13 -1.39
CA ASN A 236 13.67 -9.05 -0.03
C ASN A 236 12.24 -8.50 -0.07
N GLY A 237 11.39 -9.05 0.80
CA GLY A 237 10.12 -8.44 1.10
C GLY A 237 10.30 -7.20 2.00
N PHE A 238 9.19 -6.63 2.39
CA PHE A 238 9.16 -5.54 3.35
C PHE A 238 8.00 -5.72 4.33
N MET A 239 8.08 -5.05 5.46
CA MET A 239 6.97 -4.87 6.36
C MET A 239 6.38 -3.48 6.16
N SER A 240 5.08 -3.41 5.86
CA SER A 240 4.31 -2.19 5.98
C SER A 240 3.95 -1.99 7.45
N VAL A 241 4.39 -0.89 8.04
CA VAL A 241 4.23 -0.57 9.45
C VAL A 241 3.36 0.67 9.58
N GLN A 242 2.14 0.50 10.06
CA GLN A 242 1.26 1.63 10.38
C GLN A 242 1.50 2.09 11.82
N PHE A 243 1.54 3.38 12.06
CA PHE A 243 1.58 3.95 13.40
C PHE A 243 0.57 5.10 13.54
N ALA A 244 0.24 5.44 14.77
CA ALA A 244 -0.81 6.41 15.06
C ALA A 244 -0.58 7.73 14.31
N GLY A 245 -1.58 8.16 13.55
CA GLY A 245 -1.51 9.27 12.60
C GLY A 245 -1.58 8.83 11.13
N GLY A 246 -1.81 7.53 10.86
CA GLY A 246 -2.11 7.01 9.52
C GLY A 246 -0.92 6.91 8.56
N PHE A 247 0.32 7.07 9.01
CA PHE A 247 1.49 7.08 8.13
C PHE A 247 2.09 5.70 7.96
N PRO A 248 2.33 5.25 6.72
CA PRO A 248 3.05 4.02 6.47
C PRO A 248 4.56 4.25 6.64
N ALA A 249 5.21 3.32 7.33
CA ALA A 249 6.63 3.10 7.21
C ALA A 249 6.87 1.75 6.55
N GLU A 250 7.95 1.66 5.80
CA GLU A 250 8.39 0.42 5.19
C GLU A 250 9.68 -0.03 5.85
N LEU A 251 9.68 -1.25 6.39
CA LEU A 251 10.88 -1.88 6.95
C LEU A 251 11.26 -3.09 6.10
N MET A 252 12.42 -3.05 5.43
CA MET A 252 12.90 -4.18 4.62
C MET A 252 13.00 -5.46 5.45
N TRP A 253 12.46 -6.55 4.94
CA TRP A 253 12.41 -7.85 5.63
C TRP A 253 12.80 -9.01 4.69
N PRO A 254 13.50 -10.07 5.17
CA PRO A 254 14.07 -10.21 6.51
C PRO A 254 15.31 -9.32 6.72
N GLY A 255 15.61 -9.02 7.98
CA GLY A 255 16.84 -8.32 8.38
C GLY A 255 16.63 -6.92 8.93
N GLY A 256 15.49 -6.26 8.71
CA GLY A 256 15.13 -4.97 9.32
C GLY A 256 16.13 -3.84 9.07
N ARG A 257 16.87 -3.91 7.96
CA ARG A 257 18.05 -3.09 7.73
C ARG A 257 17.71 -1.71 7.18
N ARG A 258 16.70 -1.62 6.32
CA ARG A 258 16.26 -0.36 5.71
C ARG A 258 14.88 0.01 6.22
N LEU A 259 14.79 1.21 6.78
CA LEU A 259 13.54 1.84 7.19
C LEU A 259 13.31 3.06 6.32
N THR A 260 12.15 3.12 5.68
CA THR A 260 11.66 4.29 4.94
C THR A 260 10.39 4.79 5.62
N VAL A 261 10.30 6.09 5.84
CA VAL A 261 9.11 6.75 6.39
C VAL A 261 8.85 8.02 5.60
N GLU A 262 7.64 8.21 5.15
CA GLU A 262 7.18 9.46 4.55
C GLU A 262 5.89 9.93 5.23
N PHE A 263 5.87 11.19 5.64
CA PHE A 263 4.69 11.84 6.20
C PHE A 263 3.98 12.62 5.09
N GLU A 264 2.65 12.59 5.07
CA GLU A 264 1.89 13.36 4.09
C GLU A 264 2.14 14.87 4.22
N SER A 265 2.36 15.53 3.09
CA SER A 265 2.77 16.94 3.07
C SER A 265 1.63 17.94 3.30
N THR A 266 0.36 17.49 3.22
CA THR A 266 -0.81 18.37 3.14
C THR A 266 -1.34 18.84 4.50
N THR A 267 -0.97 18.20 5.60
CA THR A 267 -1.66 18.36 6.90
C THR A 267 -0.83 18.97 8.02
N GLY A 268 0.39 19.48 7.73
CA GLY A 268 1.29 19.96 8.79
C GLY A 268 1.73 18.83 9.73
N GLN A 269 1.59 17.60 9.30
CA GLN A 269 2.00 16.40 10.01
C GLN A 269 3.51 16.24 9.82
N GLY A 270 4.15 15.51 10.67
CA GLY A 270 5.59 15.30 10.69
C GLY A 270 6.12 15.24 12.11
N PHE A 271 7.27 14.64 12.28
CA PHE A 271 7.89 14.53 13.60
C PHE A 271 8.53 15.86 13.99
N ALA A 272 8.09 16.44 15.12
CA ALA A 272 8.68 17.64 15.67
C ALA A 272 10.06 17.34 16.26
N VAL A 273 11.11 17.92 15.66
CA VAL A 273 12.47 17.83 16.20
C VAL A 273 12.61 18.83 17.35
N PRO A 274 13.03 18.41 18.55
CA PRO A 274 13.16 19.31 19.69
C PRO A 274 14.05 20.53 19.39
N GLY A 275 13.58 21.72 19.72
CA GLY A 275 14.30 22.99 19.47
C GLY A 275 14.34 23.45 18.01
N ALA A 276 13.67 22.76 17.09
CA ALA A 276 13.61 23.18 15.71
C ALA A 276 12.68 24.39 15.51
N THR A 277 13.13 25.31 14.68
CA THR A 277 12.36 26.45 14.21
C THR A 277 12.21 26.36 12.70
N ARG A 278 11.34 27.20 12.12
CA ARG A 278 11.18 27.26 10.66
C ARG A 278 12.51 27.55 9.96
N PRO A 279 12.99 26.69 9.06
CA PRO A 279 14.26 26.89 8.36
C PRO A 279 14.10 27.98 7.28
N HIS A 280 15.09 28.87 7.16
CA HIS A 280 15.16 29.90 6.12
C HIS A 280 15.95 29.40 4.88
N GLY A 281 16.65 28.28 4.98
CA GLY A 281 17.42 27.71 3.89
C GLY A 281 18.11 26.40 4.27
N ALA A 282 18.94 25.89 3.36
CA ALA A 282 19.66 24.64 3.54
C ALA A 282 20.53 24.57 4.82
N PRO A 283 21.22 25.66 5.26
CA PRO A 283 22.02 25.62 6.49
C PRO A 283 21.15 25.41 7.74
N ASP A 284 19.96 26.01 7.79
CA ASP A 284 19.04 25.84 8.92
C ASP A 284 18.45 24.44 8.93
N ALA A 285 18.01 23.94 7.76
CA ALA A 285 17.53 22.59 7.58
C ALA A 285 18.59 21.54 7.98
N TYR A 286 19.86 21.79 7.62
CA TYR A 286 20.97 20.94 8.06
C TYR A 286 21.11 20.90 9.59
N ARG A 287 21.03 22.04 10.28
CA ARG A 287 21.12 22.08 11.75
C ARG A 287 20.01 21.24 12.40
N ILE A 288 18.80 21.33 11.89
CA ILE A 288 17.64 20.55 12.38
C ILE A 288 17.86 19.06 12.12
N ALA A 289 18.22 18.70 10.88
CA ALA A 289 18.48 17.32 10.49
C ALA A 289 19.64 16.71 11.30
N ARG A 290 20.70 17.49 11.56
CA ARG A 290 21.85 17.07 12.39
C ARG A 290 21.45 16.85 13.85
N SER A 291 20.59 17.72 14.41
CA SER A 291 20.07 17.52 15.76
C SER A 291 19.31 16.21 15.89
N TYR A 292 18.41 15.93 14.94
CA TYR A 292 17.70 14.66 14.86
C TYR A 292 18.65 13.47 14.70
N MET A 293 19.60 13.56 13.77
CA MET A 293 20.59 12.52 13.50
C MET A 293 21.37 12.17 14.76
N ARG A 294 21.86 13.15 15.51
CA ARG A 294 22.61 12.93 16.75
C ARG A 294 21.79 12.22 17.82
N ALA A 295 20.51 12.55 17.92
CA ALA A 295 19.62 11.94 18.90
C ALA A 295 19.24 10.49 18.56
N HIS A 296 19.05 10.16 17.29
CA HIS A 296 18.48 8.89 16.86
C HIS A 296 19.46 7.98 16.12
N TYR A 297 20.42 8.54 15.38
CA TYR A 297 21.38 7.83 14.53
C TYR A 297 22.80 8.40 14.65
N PRO A 298 23.38 8.47 15.87
CA PRO A 298 24.67 9.14 16.12
C PRO A 298 25.83 8.57 15.30
N TRP A 299 25.71 7.34 14.80
CA TRP A 299 26.70 6.73 13.93
C TRP A 299 26.92 7.52 12.62
N ALA A 300 25.92 8.30 12.17
CA ALA A 300 26.03 9.07 10.93
C ALA A 300 26.93 10.31 11.06
N GLU A 301 27.28 10.73 12.29
CA GLU A 301 28.28 11.79 12.50
C GLU A 301 29.65 11.41 11.93
N SER A 302 29.97 10.10 11.85
CA SER A 302 31.22 9.60 11.26
C SER A 302 31.15 9.36 9.75
N ALA A 303 30.08 9.78 9.08
CA ALA A 303 29.96 9.65 7.62
C ALA A 303 31.03 10.49 6.91
N SER A 304 31.66 9.91 5.88
CA SER A 304 32.70 10.57 5.11
C SER A 304 32.21 11.66 4.17
N TRP A 305 30.90 11.70 3.93
CA TRP A 305 30.26 12.68 3.08
C TRP A 305 28.84 13.01 3.56
N HIS A 306 28.50 14.28 3.50
CA HIS A 306 27.12 14.74 3.69
C HIS A 306 26.81 15.94 2.80
N ALA A 307 25.53 16.09 2.45
CA ALA A 307 25.04 17.26 1.72
C ALA A 307 23.57 17.53 2.07
N THR A 308 23.20 18.80 2.03
CA THR A 308 21.80 19.25 2.14
C THR A 308 21.36 19.85 0.82
N ARG A 309 20.25 19.35 0.26
CA ARG A 309 19.70 19.79 -1.02
C ARG A 309 18.22 20.15 -0.88
N PRO A 310 17.72 21.11 -1.66
CA PRO A 310 16.30 21.39 -1.74
C PRO A 310 15.55 20.21 -2.39
N VAL A 311 14.29 20.03 -2.02
CA VAL A 311 13.38 19.02 -2.57
C VAL A 311 12.26 19.69 -3.34
N GLY A 312 11.97 19.23 -4.56
CA GLY A 312 10.92 19.74 -5.45
C GLY A 312 11.46 20.66 -6.53
N LYS A 313 10.66 20.83 -7.61
CA LYS A 313 11.02 21.63 -8.81
C LYS A 313 11.28 23.11 -8.46
N ASP A 314 10.68 23.62 -7.39
CA ASP A 314 10.73 25.03 -6.97
C ASP A 314 11.79 25.30 -5.88
N GLN A 315 13.01 24.86 -6.07
CA GLN A 315 14.17 25.13 -5.19
C GLN A 315 13.83 25.12 -3.67
N GLY A 316 13.22 24.02 -3.21
CA GLY A 316 12.84 23.83 -1.81
C GLY A 316 11.35 24.00 -1.51
N GLY A 317 10.46 23.94 -2.51
CA GLY A 317 9.01 23.96 -2.34
C GLY A 317 8.49 22.92 -1.36
N ARG A 318 9.17 21.76 -1.30
CA ARG A 318 8.87 20.66 -0.36
C ARG A 318 9.87 20.53 0.80
N GLY A 319 10.74 21.54 1.02
CA GLY A 319 11.76 21.52 2.07
C GLY A 319 13.13 21.04 1.60
N TRP A 320 13.89 20.40 2.46
CA TRP A 320 15.28 20.00 2.23
C TRP A 320 15.53 18.57 2.67
N VAL A 321 16.40 17.87 1.96
CA VAL A 321 16.92 16.55 2.37
C VAL A 321 18.39 16.70 2.72
N THR A 322 18.77 16.19 3.90
CA THR A 322 20.18 16.04 4.31
C THR A 322 20.52 14.57 4.23
N SER A 323 21.56 14.27 3.46
CA SER A 323 22.06 12.91 3.23
C SER A 323 23.41 12.72 3.87
N TRP A 324 23.63 11.60 4.59
CA TRP A 324 24.92 11.13 5.10
C TRP A 324 25.29 9.81 4.44
N ARG A 325 26.53 9.73 3.91
CA ARG A 325 27.05 8.57 3.17
C ARG A 325 28.44 8.20 3.65
N PHE A 326 28.71 6.91 3.61
CA PHE A 326 30.08 6.39 3.76
C PHE A 326 30.63 6.12 2.37
N LYS A 327 31.71 6.79 2.01
CA LYS A 327 32.37 6.62 0.71
C LYS A 327 33.79 6.11 0.92
N GLU A 328 34.16 5.06 0.20
CA GLU A 328 35.46 4.46 0.21
C GLU A 328 35.95 4.20 -1.21
N ARG A 329 37.12 4.73 -1.55
CA ARG A 329 37.71 4.66 -2.91
C ARG A 329 36.71 5.10 -4.01
N GLY A 330 35.89 6.09 -3.73
CA GLY A 330 34.88 6.60 -4.67
C GLY A 330 33.56 5.79 -4.72
N VAL A 331 33.48 4.66 -4.01
CA VAL A 331 32.27 3.82 -3.95
C VAL A 331 31.41 4.24 -2.73
N THR A 332 30.14 4.44 -2.95
CA THR A 332 29.18 4.68 -1.86
C THR A 332 28.78 3.37 -1.22
N MET A 333 29.06 3.26 0.10
CA MET A 333 28.74 2.09 0.91
C MET A 333 27.23 2.01 1.23
N PRO A 334 26.73 0.83 1.58
CA PRO A 334 25.28 0.62 1.84
C PRO A 334 24.75 1.47 2.99
N ARG A 335 25.57 1.71 4.04
CA ARG A 335 25.10 2.47 5.21
C ARG A 335 24.82 3.91 4.86
N SER A 336 23.60 4.33 5.10
CA SER A 336 23.14 5.67 4.73
C SER A 336 22.05 6.18 5.64
N LEU A 337 21.94 7.52 5.70
CA LEU A 337 20.85 8.21 6.36
C LEU A 337 20.42 9.40 5.49
N ASP A 338 19.13 9.51 5.22
CA ASP A 338 18.48 10.66 4.63
C ASP A 338 17.42 11.20 5.59
N VAL A 339 17.52 12.48 5.90
CA VAL A 339 16.57 13.18 6.77
C VAL A 339 15.96 14.33 5.97
N ARG A 340 14.66 14.27 5.74
CA ARG A 340 13.92 15.29 5.02
C ARG A 340 13.24 16.22 6.01
N ILE A 341 13.56 17.50 5.95
CA ILE A 341 12.97 18.55 6.78
C ILE A 341 12.06 19.42 5.92
N ASP A 342 10.83 19.59 6.35
CA ASP A 342 9.84 20.44 5.68
C ASP A 342 10.08 21.93 5.95
N ARG A 343 9.25 22.79 5.32
CA ARG A 343 9.31 24.24 5.52
C ARG A 343 8.90 24.70 6.92
N ALA A 344 8.23 23.85 7.69
CA ALA A 344 7.85 24.14 9.08
C ALA A 344 8.95 23.74 10.08
N GLY A 345 10.04 23.10 9.62
CA GLY A 345 11.12 22.59 10.46
C GLY A 345 10.85 21.25 11.09
N ARG A 346 9.89 20.47 10.56
CA ARG A 346 9.57 19.13 11.01
C ARG A 346 10.25 18.10 10.13
N LEU A 347 10.56 16.93 10.70
CA LEU A 347 10.96 15.78 9.91
C LEU A 347 9.74 15.26 9.15
N HIS A 348 9.85 15.29 7.82
CA HIS A 348 8.80 14.91 6.87
C HIS A 348 9.09 13.56 6.19
N GLY A 349 10.37 13.18 6.10
CA GLY A 349 10.77 11.90 5.54
C GLY A 349 12.06 11.40 6.17
N LEU A 350 12.19 10.09 6.25
CA LEU A 350 13.34 9.41 6.79
C LEU A 350 13.66 8.17 5.94
N LEU A 351 14.92 8.04 5.52
CA LEU A 351 15.45 6.79 4.99
C LEU A 351 16.71 6.42 5.76
N VAL A 352 16.72 5.25 6.34
CA VAL A 352 17.87 4.68 7.04
C VAL A 352 18.24 3.35 6.43
N ASP A 353 19.50 3.16 6.05
CA ASP A 353 20.03 1.83 5.73
C ASP A 353 21.18 1.51 6.71
N LEU A 354 21.01 0.45 7.48
CA LEU A 354 21.96 -0.05 8.47
C LEU A 354 22.96 -1.05 7.87
N GLY A 355 23.16 -1.02 6.54
CA GLY A 355 24.15 -1.84 5.87
C GLY A 355 25.59 -1.68 6.40
N PRO A 356 26.55 -2.45 5.89
CA PRO A 356 27.96 -2.33 6.29
C PRO A 356 28.54 -0.96 5.91
N ARG A 357 29.48 -0.47 6.73
CA ARG A 357 30.23 0.76 6.46
C ARG A 357 31.42 0.53 5.53
N HIS A 358 31.96 -0.68 5.55
CA HIS A 358 33.14 -1.13 4.79
C HIS A 358 32.81 -2.42 4.07
N LEU A 359 33.26 -2.55 2.87
CA LEU A 359 33.12 -3.76 2.04
C LEU A 359 34.44 -4.06 1.37
N ASP A 360 34.82 -5.34 1.37
CA ASP A 360 35.97 -5.80 0.59
C ASP A 360 35.56 -5.91 -0.88
N LEU A 361 35.83 -4.85 -1.62
CA LEU A 361 35.47 -4.72 -3.04
C LEU A 361 36.73 -4.93 -3.89
N PRO A 362 36.60 -5.53 -5.10
CA PRO A 362 37.71 -5.74 -6.02
C PRO A 362 38.50 -4.45 -6.31
N ALA A 363 39.79 -4.58 -6.50
CA ALA A 363 40.57 -3.51 -7.09
C ALA A 363 40.29 -3.41 -8.61
N GLY A 364 40.44 -2.22 -9.18
CA GLY A 364 40.33 -2.04 -10.63
C GLY A 364 38.88 -1.98 -11.14
N LEU A 365 38.00 -1.26 -10.41
CA LEU A 365 36.65 -1.01 -10.87
C LEU A 365 36.59 -0.17 -12.16
N LEU A 366 35.60 -0.41 -12.99
CA LEU A 366 35.35 0.34 -14.20
C LEU A 366 35.16 1.83 -13.91
N SER A 367 35.66 2.68 -14.78
CA SER A 367 35.39 4.11 -14.75
C SER A 367 33.95 4.43 -15.23
N ALA A 368 33.44 5.61 -14.88
CA ALA A 368 32.14 6.11 -15.36
C ALA A 368 32.00 5.99 -16.88
N ARG A 369 33.01 6.43 -17.65
CA ARG A 369 33.02 6.35 -19.12
C ARG A 369 32.93 4.92 -19.66
N GLN A 370 33.56 3.96 -18.97
CA GLN A 370 33.47 2.56 -19.37
C GLN A 370 32.06 2.00 -19.11
N ALA A 371 31.43 2.35 -17.98
CA ALA A 371 30.05 1.98 -17.68
C ALA A 371 29.07 2.58 -18.70
N GLU A 372 29.19 3.88 -19.01
CA GLU A 372 28.41 4.55 -20.06
C GLU A 372 28.54 3.87 -21.42
N LYS A 373 29.78 3.51 -21.81
CA LYS A 373 30.04 2.79 -23.06
C LYS A 373 29.35 1.42 -23.07
N THR A 374 29.40 0.69 -21.98
CA THR A 374 28.72 -0.62 -21.84
C THR A 374 27.21 -0.50 -22.05
N VAL A 375 26.55 0.45 -21.36
CA VAL A 375 25.13 0.70 -21.52
C VAL A 375 24.81 1.11 -22.97
N GLY A 376 25.58 2.02 -23.56
CA GLY A 376 25.37 2.44 -24.95
C GLY A 376 25.53 1.31 -25.96
N GLN A 377 26.41 0.34 -25.73
CA GLN A 377 26.54 -0.85 -26.56
C GLN A 377 25.33 -1.78 -26.40
N ARG A 378 24.81 -1.92 -25.17
CA ARG A 378 23.63 -2.75 -24.88
C ARG A 378 22.39 -2.17 -25.55
N GLN A 379 22.12 -0.87 -25.38
CA GLN A 379 21.00 -0.18 -25.99
C GLN A 379 20.96 -0.32 -27.53
N ARG A 380 22.13 -0.24 -28.16
CA ARG A 380 22.25 -0.47 -29.63
C ARG A 380 21.89 -1.89 -30.02
N LYS A 381 22.25 -2.89 -29.23
CA LYS A 381 21.92 -4.31 -29.52
C LYS A 381 20.43 -4.58 -29.32
N ASP A 382 19.81 -3.91 -28.36
CA ASP A 382 18.40 -4.09 -28.01
C ASP A 382 17.45 -3.28 -28.95
N GLY A 383 17.95 -2.75 -30.06
CA GLY A 383 17.15 -2.11 -31.12
C GLY A 383 16.96 -0.59 -30.96
N ALA A 384 17.57 0.03 -29.98
CA ALA A 384 17.51 1.49 -29.77
C ALA A 384 18.52 2.27 -30.69
N GLY A 385 19.04 1.64 -31.74
CA GLY A 385 20.11 2.22 -32.58
C GLY A 385 19.76 3.50 -33.32
N THR A 386 18.46 3.81 -33.47
CA THR A 386 17.95 5.04 -34.13
C THR A 386 17.59 6.14 -33.17
N ARG A 387 17.55 5.89 -31.86
CA ARG A 387 17.16 6.89 -30.83
C ARG A 387 18.37 7.69 -30.38
N LYS A 388 18.20 8.99 -30.19
CA LYS A 388 19.22 9.86 -29.58
C LYS A 388 19.17 9.75 -28.07
N LEU A 389 19.96 8.84 -27.52
CA LEU A 389 20.06 8.61 -26.09
C LEU A 389 21.16 9.45 -25.44
N ARG A 390 20.84 10.12 -24.34
CA ARG A 390 21.82 10.68 -23.42
C ARG A 390 22.06 9.64 -22.31
N ILE A 391 23.32 9.19 -22.20
CA ILE A 391 23.74 8.18 -21.23
C ILE A 391 24.71 8.84 -20.28
N HIS A 392 24.42 8.81 -18.99
CA HIS A 392 25.23 9.47 -17.96
C HIS A 392 25.35 8.60 -16.72
N ALA A 393 26.60 8.33 -16.31
CA ALA A 393 26.88 7.62 -15.04
C ALA A 393 26.65 8.57 -13.85
N LEU A 394 25.72 8.20 -12.98
CA LEU A 394 25.31 9.02 -11.85
C LEU A 394 26.21 8.80 -10.64
N GLU A 395 26.31 7.55 -10.18
CA GLU A 395 27.01 7.19 -8.95
C GLU A 395 27.55 5.76 -8.98
N LEU A 396 28.73 5.58 -8.41
CA LEU A 396 29.28 4.27 -8.09
C LEU A 396 28.84 3.88 -6.68
N THR A 397 27.97 2.91 -6.58
CA THR A 397 27.35 2.46 -5.33
C THR A 397 27.53 0.95 -5.15
N THR A 398 26.92 0.40 -4.15
CA THR A 398 26.99 -1.03 -3.83
C THR A 398 25.61 -1.66 -3.80
N GLU A 399 25.51 -2.85 -4.36
CA GLU A 399 24.29 -3.66 -4.40
C GLU A 399 24.60 -5.11 -3.98
N ARG A 400 23.61 -5.83 -3.49
CA ARG A 400 23.72 -7.28 -3.28
C ARG A 400 23.25 -8.03 -4.52
N THR A 401 23.95 -9.08 -4.86
CA THR A 401 23.52 -10.00 -5.92
C THR A 401 22.29 -10.81 -5.49
N LYS A 402 21.62 -11.44 -6.44
CA LYS A 402 20.47 -12.33 -6.19
C LYS A 402 19.40 -11.70 -5.29
N GLY A 403 18.92 -10.52 -5.68
CA GLY A 403 17.79 -9.88 -4.99
C GLY A 403 18.07 -9.61 -3.51
N ASN A 404 19.19 -9.01 -3.17
CA ASN A 404 19.62 -8.70 -1.79
C ASN A 404 20.03 -9.89 -0.89
N ARG A 405 20.18 -11.11 -1.41
CA ARG A 405 20.60 -12.29 -0.63
C ARG A 405 22.04 -12.71 -0.87
N GLY A 406 22.64 -12.33 -2.02
CA GLY A 406 24.00 -12.68 -2.39
C GLY A 406 25.07 -11.73 -1.82
N PRO A 407 26.34 -11.90 -2.23
CA PRO A 407 27.44 -11.01 -1.83
C PRO A 407 27.25 -9.59 -2.37
N TRP A 408 27.88 -8.64 -1.70
CA TRP A 408 27.94 -7.26 -2.16
C TRP A 408 28.86 -7.12 -3.38
N ARG A 409 28.47 -6.25 -4.29
CA ARG A 409 29.27 -5.83 -5.45
C ARG A 409 29.18 -4.32 -5.64
N ALA A 410 30.19 -3.74 -6.27
CA ALA A 410 30.15 -2.36 -6.73
C ALA A 410 29.38 -2.28 -8.04
N VAL A 411 28.49 -1.32 -8.18
CA VAL A 411 27.68 -1.09 -9.39
C VAL A 411 27.66 0.38 -9.77
N TRP A 412 27.73 0.67 -11.04
CA TRP A 412 27.43 1.98 -11.59
C TRP A 412 25.93 2.12 -11.84
N SER A 413 25.31 3.16 -11.29
CA SER A 413 23.97 3.63 -11.69
C SER A 413 24.15 4.51 -12.93
N VAL A 414 23.62 4.10 -14.06
CA VAL A 414 23.75 4.81 -15.34
C VAL A 414 22.37 5.22 -15.81
N GLN A 415 22.14 6.51 -15.90
CA GLN A 415 20.90 7.09 -16.40
C GLN A 415 20.90 7.08 -17.93
N VAL A 416 19.79 6.65 -18.51
CA VAL A 416 19.51 6.69 -19.95
C VAL A 416 18.30 7.56 -20.18
N THR A 417 18.46 8.64 -20.92
CA THR A 417 17.36 9.59 -21.25
C THR A 417 17.22 9.64 -22.77
N ASP A 418 16.03 9.42 -23.29
CA ASP A 418 15.71 9.65 -24.68
C ASP A 418 15.56 11.16 -24.90
N THR A 419 16.39 11.75 -25.76
CA THR A 419 16.41 13.20 -26.03
C THR A 419 15.45 13.63 -27.14
N GLU A 420 14.85 12.69 -27.85
CA GLU A 420 13.85 12.94 -28.88
C GLU A 420 12.41 12.73 -28.39
N CYS A 421 12.26 12.30 -27.18
CA CYS A 421 10.97 12.14 -26.53
C CYS A 421 10.41 13.54 -26.17
N GLU A 422 9.24 13.87 -26.70
CA GLU A 422 8.52 15.07 -26.24
C GLU A 422 7.95 14.83 -24.85
N PRO A 423 8.17 15.75 -23.89
CA PRO A 423 7.55 15.63 -22.58
C PRO A 423 6.03 15.64 -22.76
N VAL A 424 5.35 14.61 -22.28
CA VAL A 424 3.89 14.61 -22.23
C VAL A 424 3.48 15.83 -21.40
N THR A 425 2.84 16.80 -22.06
CA THR A 425 2.26 17.95 -21.37
C THR A 425 1.19 17.42 -20.43
N ASP A 426 1.33 17.76 -19.17
CA ASP A 426 0.53 17.39 -18.02
C ASP A 426 -0.98 17.49 -18.32
N THR A 427 -1.59 16.42 -18.81
CA THR A 427 -3.04 16.30 -19.04
C THR A 427 -3.72 15.53 -17.92
N GLY A 428 -3.14 15.54 -16.70
CA GLY A 428 -3.87 15.15 -15.49
C GLY A 428 -4.23 13.67 -15.29
N GLU A 429 -3.88 12.81 -16.24
CA GLU A 429 -3.97 11.36 -16.10
C GLU A 429 -2.56 10.78 -16.00
N GLU A 430 -2.15 10.45 -14.78
CA GLU A 430 -0.96 9.63 -14.53
C GLU A 430 -1.23 8.22 -15.07
N ASP A 431 -0.88 7.97 -16.33
CA ASP A 431 -0.72 6.62 -16.83
C ASP A 431 0.47 5.95 -16.10
N MET A 432 0.19 5.25 -15.02
CA MET A 432 1.18 4.58 -14.17
C MET A 432 1.99 3.49 -14.91
N TRP A 433 1.66 3.21 -16.19
CA TRP A 433 2.31 2.21 -17.05
C TRP A 433 2.46 2.69 -18.51
N GLY A 434 2.52 4.00 -18.76
CA GLY A 434 2.65 4.57 -20.10
C GLY A 434 3.91 4.10 -20.80
N ALA A 435 3.74 3.19 -21.76
CA ALA A 435 4.70 2.94 -22.81
C ALA A 435 4.81 4.22 -23.68
N GLY A 436 5.62 5.19 -23.23
CA GLY A 436 5.79 6.48 -23.89
C GLY A 436 6.31 7.58 -22.98
N SER A 437 6.51 7.31 -21.67
CA SER A 437 7.04 8.33 -20.75
C SER A 437 8.49 8.66 -21.10
N CYS A 438 8.78 9.94 -21.23
CA CYS A 438 10.13 10.48 -21.37
C CYS A 438 10.93 10.40 -20.07
N GLU A 439 10.52 9.57 -19.14
CA GLU A 439 11.21 9.39 -17.86
C GLU A 439 12.57 8.73 -18.08
N PRO A 440 13.61 9.29 -17.46
CA PRO A 440 14.94 8.69 -17.55
C PRO A 440 14.96 7.33 -16.85
N SER A 441 15.36 6.29 -17.57
CA SER A 441 15.58 4.96 -16.99
C SER A 441 16.96 4.87 -16.34
N VAL A 442 17.09 4.05 -15.31
CA VAL A 442 18.38 3.76 -14.66
C VAL A 442 18.77 2.32 -14.94
N THR A 443 19.96 2.14 -15.49
CA THR A 443 20.56 0.84 -15.74
C THR A 443 21.73 0.62 -14.78
N LEU A 444 21.81 -0.55 -14.15
CA LEU A 444 22.90 -0.91 -13.27
C LEU A 444 23.97 -1.71 -14.03
N VAL A 445 25.22 -1.35 -13.84
CA VAL A 445 26.39 -2.03 -14.43
C VAL A 445 27.31 -2.50 -13.32
N ASP A 446 27.56 -3.80 -13.25
CA ASP A 446 28.55 -4.37 -12.33
C ASP A 446 29.93 -3.76 -12.64
N ALA A 447 30.48 -3.05 -11.66
CA ALA A 447 31.70 -2.26 -11.86
C ALA A 447 32.99 -3.11 -11.95
N ALA A 448 32.96 -4.37 -11.50
CA ALA A 448 34.08 -5.28 -11.62
C ALA A 448 34.10 -6.04 -12.96
N THR A 449 32.91 -6.42 -13.46
CA THR A 449 32.80 -7.30 -14.62
C THR A 449 32.32 -6.59 -15.89
N GLY A 450 31.73 -5.42 -15.78
CA GLY A 450 31.12 -4.69 -16.89
C GLY A 450 29.79 -5.30 -17.36
N ARG A 451 29.20 -6.23 -16.63
CA ARG A 451 27.89 -6.80 -17.00
C ARG A 451 26.76 -5.89 -16.59
N VAL A 452 25.78 -5.71 -17.48
CA VAL A 452 24.51 -5.05 -17.13
C VAL A 452 23.74 -5.97 -16.19
N VAL A 453 23.22 -5.41 -15.11
CA VAL A 453 22.57 -6.13 -14.01
C VAL A 453 21.09 -5.80 -13.98
N LEU A 454 20.42 -5.39 -14.87
CA LEU A 454 19.02 -4.92 -14.96
C LEU A 454 18.88 -3.42 -15.11
#